data_96d53c5baeaa26845509dcb7583cd7c1
#
_entry.id   96d53c5baeaa26845509dcb7583cd7c1
#
_cell.length_a   1.000
_cell.length_b   1.000
_cell.length_c   1.000
_cell.angle_alpha   90.00
_cell.angle_beta   90.00
_cell.angle_gamma   90.00
#
_symmetry.space_group_name_H-M   'P 1'
#
loop_
_entity.id
_entity.type
_entity.pdbx_description
1 polymer ?
#
loop_
_entity_poly.entity_id
_entity_poly.type
_entity_poly.pdbx_seq_one_letter_code
_entity_poly.pdbx_strand_id
1 'polypeptide(L)'
;MNALLALWLPILLSAVVVFVISSLVHMVFKWHNSEYHGFTNEDAVRAAIRAGNAAPGQYVLPYSKDMKEMGGEAMGKKYAEGPIGFVTLAANGPMNMGRSLGLWFLYCLFVTVVAAFLASQLFGLDHGHARAAGKLVGAVSFIAYGFGKIADSIWMGHPCSRLTR
;
A
#
# COMPACT_ATOMS: atom_id res chain seq x y z
N MET A 1 13.01 -16.52 -29.36
CA MET A 1 11.81 -15.66 -29.12
C MET A 1 11.76 -15.38 -27.64
N ASN A 2 11.68 -14.12 -27.22
CA ASN A 2 11.67 -13.81 -25.77
C ASN A 2 10.45 -14.47 -25.12
N ALA A 3 10.68 -15.25 -24.05
CA ALA A 3 9.63 -15.96 -23.31
C ALA A 3 8.47 -15.03 -22.88
N LEU A 4 8.79 -13.78 -22.51
CA LEU A 4 7.77 -12.78 -22.18
C LEU A 4 6.85 -12.41 -23.36
N LEU A 5 7.39 -12.38 -24.58
CA LEU A 5 6.56 -12.14 -25.77
C LEU A 5 5.60 -13.31 -26.03
N ALA A 6 5.97 -14.53 -25.72
CA ALA A 6 5.08 -15.68 -25.81
C ALA A 6 3.96 -15.65 -24.70
N LEU A 7 4.26 -15.01 -23.58
CA LEU A 7 3.35 -14.92 -22.42
C LEU A 7 2.55 -13.60 -22.34
N TRP A 8 2.58 -12.77 -23.40
CA TRP A 8 1.93 -11.45 -23.36
C TRP A 8 0.44 -11.52 -22.98
N LEU A 9 -0.29 -12.49 -23.53
CA LEU A 9 -1.71 -12.65 -23.26
C LEU A 9 -2.01 -13.09 -21.83
N PRO A 10 -1.39 -14.17 -21.29
CA PRO A 10 -1.50 -14.51 -19.87
C PRO A 10 -1.14 -13.36 -18.93
N ILE A 11 -0.06 -12.60 -19.23
CA ILE A 11 0.36 -11.44 -18.43
C ILE A 11 -0.76 -10.39 -18.40
N LEU A 12 -1.26 -9.99 -19.56
CA LEU A 12 -2.30 -8.97 -19.66
C LEU A 12 -3.60 -9.41 -18.98
N LEU A 13 -4.06 -10.63 -19.24
CA LEU A 13 -5.28 -11.17 -18.63
C LEU A 13 -5.14 -11.26 -17.10
N SER A 14 -4.01 -11.72 -16.59
CA SER A 14 -3.77 -11.77 -15.15
C SER A 14 -3.80 -10.39 -14.52
N ALA A 15 -3.16 -9.38 -15.15
CA ALA A 15 -3.19 -8.01 -14.67
C ALA A 15 -4.62 -7.44 -14.64
N VAL A 16 -5.41 -7.68 -15.68
CA VAL A 16 -6.83 -7.25 -15.74
C VAL A 16 -7.65 -7.94 -14.66
N VAL A 17 -7.51 -9.25 -14.48
CA VAL A 17 -8.24 -10.00 -13.45
C VAL A 17 -7.91 -9.49 -12.05
N VAL A 18 -6.64 -9.31 -11.74
CA VAL A 18 -6.21 -8.76 -10.42
C VAL A 18 -6.76 -7.35 -10.23
N PHE A 19 -6.67 -6.50 -11.24
CA PHE A 19 -7.19 -5.13 -11.20
C PHE A 19 -8.70 -5.11 -10.94
N VAL A 20 -9.47 -5.92 -11.65
CA VAL A 20 -10.93 -6.00 -11.49
C VAL A 20 -11.30 -6.54 -10.11
N ILE A 21 -10.69 -7.65 -9.68
CA ILE A 21 -10.98 -8.24 -8.37
C ILE A 21 -10.61 -7.28 -7.24
N SER A 22 -9.43 -6.64 -7.30
CA SER A 22 -9.04 -5.66 -6.29
C SER A 22 -9.99 -4.47 -6.24
N SER A 23 -10.46 -3.99 -7.41
CA SER A 23 -11.45 -2.91 -7.48
C SER A 23 -12.77 -3.31 -6.86
N LEU A 24 -13.26 -4.53 -7.13
CA LEU A 24 -14.48 -5.06 -6.50
C LEU A 24 -14.34 -5.15 -4.97
N VAL A 25 -13.22 -5.68 -4.49
CA VAL A 25 -12.95 -5.80 -3.04
C VAL A 25 -12.96 -4.44 -2.35
N HIS A 26 -12.33 -3.42 -2.96
CA HIS A 26 -12.20 -2.10 -2.32
C HIS A 26 -13.42 -1.20 -2.51
N MET A 27 -14.09 -1.28 -3.66
CA MET A 27 -15.19 -0.37 -3.98
C MET A 27 -16.57 -0.94 -3.67
N VAL A 28 -16.77 -2.26 -3.83
CA VAL A 28 -18.06 -2.93 -3.66
C VAL A 28 -18.18 -3.53 -2.27
N PHE A 29 -17.22 -4.36 -1.85
CA PHE A 29 -17.29 -5.05 -0.56
C PHE A 29 -16.96 -4.16 0.63
N LYS A 30 -16.24 -3.04 0.41
CA LYS A 30 -15.95 -2.02 1.43
C LYS A 30 -15.38 -2.56 2.75
N TRP A 31 -14.65 -3.68 2.70
CA TRP A 31 -14.14 -4.36 3.90
C TRP A 31 -13.22 -3.47 4.75
N HIS A 32 -12.56 -2.51 4.13
CA HIS A 32 -11.64 -1.59 4.80
C HIS A 32 -12.27 -0.27 5.26
N ASN A 33 -13.57 -0.06 5.01
CA ASN A 33 -14.22 1.20 5.42
C ASN A 33 -14.26 1.39 6.93
N SER A 34 -14.26 0.29 7.70
CA SER A 34 -14.21 0.33 9.17
C SER A 34 -12.85 0.75 9.74
N GLU A 35 -11.83 0.85 8.90
CA GLU A 35 -10.48 1.29 9.31
C GLU A 35 -10.32 2.81 9.26
N TYR A 36 -11.25 3.51 8.62
CA TYR A 36 -11.24 4.96 8.49
C TYR A 36 -12.25 5.60 9.44
N HIS A 37 -11.76 6.51 10.27
CA HIS A 37 -12.59 7.26 11.21
C HIS A 37 -12.45 8.75 10.94
N GLY A 38 -13.56 9.49 11.09
CA GLY A 38 -13.56 10.95 11.05
C GLY A 38 -13.27 11.53 12.43
N PHE A 39 -12.67 12.70 12.48
CA PHE A 39 -12.55 13.46 13.71
C PHE A 39 -13.89 14.11 14.07
N THR A 40 -14.25 14.13 15.33
CA THR A 40 -15.49 14.79 15.81
C THR A 40 -15.46 16.30 15.58
N ASN A 41 -14.28 16.92 15.59
CA ASN A 41 -14.08 18.33 15.25
C ASN A 41 -13.08 18.45 14.09
N GLU A 42 -13.49 17.97 12.92
CA GLU A 42 -12.65 17.94 11.72
C GLU A 42 -12.18 19.33 11.29
N ASP A 43 -13.06 20.33 11.38
CA ASP A 43 -12.73 21.70 10.96
C ASP A 43 -11.61 22.33 11.80
N ALA A 44 -11.59 22.09 13.10
CA ALA A 44 -10.50 22.53 13.96
C ALA A 44 -9.18 21.83 13.63
N VAL A 45 -9.21 20.52 13.37
CA VAL A 45 -8.02 19.75 12.95
C VAL A 45 -7.48 20.29 11.62
N ARG A 46 -8.35 20.49 10.63
CA ARG A 46 -7.98 21.08 9.33
C ARG A 46 -7.44 22.49 9.47
N ALA A 47 -8.01 23.30 10.35
CA ALA A 47 -7.51 24.66 10.63
C ALA A 47 -6.12 24.64 11.23
N ALA A 48 -5.86 23.77 12.21
CA ALA A 48 -4.56 23.62 12.84
C ALA A 48 -3.48 23.19 11.82
N ILE A 49 -3.80 22.22 10.95
CA ILE A 49 -2.89 21.76 9.88
C ILE A 49 -2.59 22.91 8.91
N ARG A 50 -3.61 23.68 8.49
CA ARG A 50 -3.41 24.85 7.61
C ARG A 50 -2.53 25.93 8.27
N ALA A 51 -2.74 26.19 9.54
CA ALA A 51 -1.93 27.17 10.29
C ALA A 51 -0.45 26.79 10.37
N GLY A 52 -0.14 25.49 10.33
CA GLY A 52 1.21 24.96 10.26
C GLY A 52 1.90 25.12 8.90
N ASN A 53 1.24 25.64 7.87
CA ASN A 53 1.75 25.76 6.49
C ASN A 53 2.43 24.49 5.96
N ALA A 54 1.90 23.33 6.32
CA ALA A 54 2.47 22.06 5.95
C ALA A 54 2.27 21.79 4.45
N ALA A 55 3.35 21.53 3.73
CA ALA A 55 3.32 21.09 2.33
C ALA A 55 2.84 19.63 2.23
N PRO A 56 2.44 19.15 1.04
CA PRO A 56 2.16 17.73 0.84
C PRO A 56 3.35 16.87 1.25
N GLY A 57 3.11 15.83 2.06
CA GLY A 57 4.17 14.98 2.59
C GLY A 57 3.71 14.13 3.78
N GLN A 58 4.66 13.43 4.39
CA GLN A 58 4.44 12.67 5.62
C GLN A 58 5.00 13.41 6.82
N TYR A 59 4.22 13.47 7.88
CA TYR A 59 4.55 14.13 9.13
C TYR A 59 4.41 13.14 10.29
N VAL A 60 5.29 13.31 11.28
CA VAL A 60 5.29 12.49 12.52
C VAL A 60 4.96 13.42 13.69
N LEU A 61 4.11 13.00 14.58
CA LEU A 61 3.75 13.71 15.79
C LEU A 61 4.02 12.83 17.03
N PRO A 62 4.78 13.34 18.00
CA PRO A 62 5.66 14.50 17.97
C PRO A 62 6.91 14.25 17.11
N TYR A 63 7.44 15.28 16.47
CA TYR A 63 8.62 15.20 15.62
C TYR A 63 9.89 15.56 16.36
N SER A 64 10.96 14.78 16.14
CA SER A 64 12.33 15.10 16.53
C SER A 64 13.29 14.92 15.36
N LYS A 65 14.28 15.79 15.25
CA LYS A 65 15.35 15.66 14.25
C LYS A 65 16.43 14.66 14.65
N ASP A 66 16.64 14.48 15.95
CA ASP A 66 17.76 13.72 16.48
C ASP A 66 17.25 12.52 17.30
N MET A 67 17.89 11.37 17.10
CA MET A 67 17.65 10.15 17.88
C MET A 67 17.90 10.36 19.37
N LYS A 68 18.84 11.21 19.75
CA LYS A 68 19.11 11.55 21.17
C LYS A 68 17.95 12.31 21.80
N GLU A 69 17.35 13.24 21.06
CA GLU A 69 16.18 13.98 21.52
C GLU A 69 14.96 13.08 21.69
N MET A 70 14.83 12.04 20.86
CA MET A 70 13.71 11.07 20.96
C MET A 70 13.66 10.34 22.30
N GLY A 71 14.82 10.05 22.92
CA GLY A 71 14.94 9.43 24.24
C GLY A 71 14.95 10.42 25.41
N GLY A 72 14.88 11.73 25.16
CA GLY A 72 14.96 12.77 26.17
C GLY A 72 13.66 12.98 26.95
N GLU A 73 13.77 13.54 28.17
CA GLU A 73 12.62 13.79 29.05
C GLU A 73 11.55 14.69 28.40
N ALA A 74 11.97 15.72 27.65
CA ALA A 74 11.06 16.63 26.97
C ALA A 74 10.20 15.91 25.92
N MET A 75 10.78 14.96 25.18
CA MET A 75 10.03 14.14 24.23
C MET A 75 9.13 13.12 24.94
N GLY A 76 9.61 12.55 26.05
CA GLY A 76 8.80 11.67 26.90
C GLY A 76 7.52 12.34 27.38
N LYS A 77 7.57 13.62 27.77
CA LYS A 77 6.38 14.40 28.13
C LYS A 77 5.42 14.55 26.96
N LYS A 78 5.91 14.90 25.76
CA LYS A 78 5.08 15.00 24.55
C LYS A 78 4.41 13.66 24.18
N TYR A 79 5.13 12.55 24.35
CA TYR A 79 4.53 11.23 24.14
C TYR A 79 3.44 10.91 25.14
N ALA A 80 3.63 11.29 26.41
CA ALA A 80 2.62 11.09 27.45
C ALA A 80 1.38 11.96 27.25
N GLU A 81 1.56 13.19 26.78
CA GLU A 81 0.46 14.11 26.49
C GLU A 81 -0.29 13.73 25.20
N GLY A 82 0.42 13.15 24.22
CA GLY A 82 -0.15 12.87 22.89
C GLY A 82 -0.63 14.12 22.12
N PRO A 83 -1.27 13.94 20.97
CA PRO A 83 -1.42 12.69 20.22
C PRO A 83 -0.10 12.21 19.60
N ILE A 84 0.03 10.89 19.46
CA ILE A 84 1.13 10.26 18.73
C ILE A 84 0.58 9.72 17.42
N GLY A 85 1.28 9.98 16.31
CA GLY A 85 0.81 9.43 15.04
C GLY A 85 1.56 9.94 13.82
N PHE A 86 1.10 9.47 12.68
CA PHE A 86 1.57 9.86 11.36
C PHE A 86 0.45 10.58 10.62
N VAL A 87 0.79 11.67 9.95
CA VAL A 87 -0.16 12.45 9.14
C VAL A 87 0.39 12.53 7.73
N THR A 88 -0.38 12.01 6.77
CA THR A 88 -0.05 12.12 5.34
C THR A 88 -0.94 13.20 4.72
N LEU A 89 -0.31 14.26 4.22
CA LEU A 89 -1.01 15.35 3.55
C LEU A 89 -0.82 15.22 2.03
N ALA A 90 -1.92 15.22 1.32
CA ALA A 90 -1.93 15.30 -0.14
C ALA A 90 -2.00 16.77 -0.60
N ALA A 91 -1.70 17.01 -1.88
CA ALA A 91 -1.93 18.32 -2.48
C ALA A 91 -3.42 18.67 -2.45
N ASN A 92 -3.72 19.94 -2.20
CA ASN A 92 -5.09 20.46 -2.27
C ASN A 92 -5.65 20.34 -3.69
N GLY A 93 -6.90 19.99 -3.80
CA GLY A 93 -7.60 19.89 -5.09
C GLY A 93 -8.47 18.65 -5.21
N PRO A 94 -9.13 18.47 -6.35
CA PRO A 94 -9.96 17.30 -6.59
C PRO A 94 -9.12 16.03 -6.66
N MET A 95 -9.61 14.96 -6.05
CA MET A 95 -8.96 13.65 -6.12
C MET A 95 -9.02 13.12 -7.56
N ASN A 96 -7.85 12.87 -8.17
CA ASN A 96 -7.79 12.28 -9.51
C ASN A 96 -7.84 10.75 -9.42
N MET A 97 -9.04 10.22 -9.29
CA MET A 97 -9.27 8.78 -9.21
C MET A 97 -8.75 8.03 -10.45
N GLY A 98 -8.88 8.62 -11.65
CA GLY A 98 -8.40 8.01 -12.88
C GLY A 98 -6.89 7.79 -12.87
N ARG A 99 -6.12 8.76 -12.40
CA ARG A 99 -4.67 8.62 -12.23
C ARG A 99 -4.32 7.49 -11.26
N SER A 100 -5.00 7.44 -10.12
CA SER A 100 -4.75 6.41 -9.11
C SER A 100 -5.06 5.01 -9.64
N LEU A 101 -6.19 4.83 -10.32
CA LEU A 101 -6.56 3.57 -10.95
C LEU A 101 -5.59 3.18 -12.07
N GLY A 102 -5.15 4.13 -12.89
CA GLY A 102 -4.15 3.88 -13.93
C GLY A 102 -2.82 3.41 -13.36
N LEU A 103 -2.31 4.08 -12.29
CA LEU A 103 -1.09 3.67 -11.61
C LEU A 103 -1.25 2.28 -10.94
N TRP A 104 -2.40 2.00 -10.38
CA TRP A 104 -2.70 0.69 -9.81
C TRP A 104 -2.71 -0.41 -10.87
N PHE A 105 -3.30 -0.16 -12.03
CA PHE A 105 -3.25 -1.10 -13.15
C PHE A 105 -1.82 -1.35 -13.63
N LEU A 106 -1.01 -0.30 -13.76
CA LEU A 106 0.40 -0.43 -14.14
C LEU A 106 1.18 -1.24 -13.10
N TYR A 107 0.89 -1.06 -11.81
CA TYR A 107 1.48 -1.89 -10.76
C TYR A 107 1.07 -3.37 -10.90
N CYS A 108 -0.21 -3.66 -11.14
CA CYS A 108 -0.68 -5.03 -11.41
C CYS A 108 0.04 -5.64 -12.62
N LEU A 109 0.19 -4.88 -13.70
CA LEU A 109 0.90 -5.32 -14.88
C LEU A 109 2.39 -5.58 -14.58
N PHE A 110 3.04 -4.71 -13.84
CA PHE A 110 4.43 -4.89 -13.44
C PHE A 110 4.64 -6.17 -12.63
N VAL A 111 3.80 -6.42 -11.61
CA VAL A 111 3.87 -7.65 -10.80
C VAL A 111 3.68 -8.90 -11.66
N THR A 112 2.71 -8.89 -12.58
CA THR A 112 2.48 -10.05 -13.46
C THR A 112 3.62 -10.28 -14.45
N VAL A 113 4.25 -9.23 -14.97
CA VAL A 113 5.46 -9.33 -15.82
C VAL A 113 6.60 -9.97 -15.03
N VAL A 114 6.87 -9.51 -13.81
CA VAL A 114 7.94 -10.06 -12.95
C VAL A 114 7.65 -11.53 -12.63
N ALA A 115 6.42 -11.86 -12.26
CA ALA A 115 6.03 -13.23 -11.95
C ALA A 115 6.18 -14.16 -13.16
N ALA A 116 5.75 -13.71 -14.35
CA ALA A 116 5.89 -14.45 -15.61
C ALA A 116 7.36 -14.61 -16.00
N PHE A 117 8.19 -13.57 -15.82
CA PHE A 117 9.63 -13.63 -16.06
C PHE A 117 10.28 -14.71 -15.18
N LEU A 118 10.06 -14.66 -13.87
CA LEU A 118 10.62 -15.64 -12.94
C LEU A 118 10.16 -17.07 -13.25
N ALA A 119 8.87 -17.25 -13.53
CA ALA A 119 8.33 -18.55 -13.91
C ALA A 119 8.97 -19.07 -15.19
N SER A 120 9.15 -18.22 -16.20
CA SER A 120 9.78 -18.60 -17.47
C SER A 120 11.27 -18.97 -17.33
N GLN A 121 12.00 -18.30 -16.42
CA GLN A 121 13.41 -18.61 -16.16
C GLN A 121 13.59 -19.95 -15.42
N LEU A 122 12.68 -20.28 -14.51
CA LEU A 122 12.79 -21.46 -13.67
C LEU A 122 12.20 -22.72 -14.32
N PHE A 123 11.13 -22.57 -15.09
CA PHE A 123 10.35 -23.70 -15.60
C PHE A 123 10.25 -23.74 -17.13
N GLY A 124 10.78 -22.72 -17.81
CA GLY A 124 10.61 -22.57 -19.25
C GLY A 124 9.14 -22.32 -19.64
N LEU A 125 8.79 -22.67 -20.89
CA LEU A 125 7.43 -22.57 -21.42
C LEU A 125 6.75 -23.95 -21.52
N ASP A 126 7.31 -24.96 -20.86
CA ASP A 126 6.80 -26.32 -20.91
C ASP A 126 5.57 -26.48 -19.99
N HIS A 127 4.52 -27.10 -20.53
CA HIS A 127 3.27 -27.39 -19.80
C HIS A 127 3.45 -28.40 -18.65
N GLY A 128 4.53 -29.21 -18.67
CA GLY A 128 4.83 -30.15 -17.60
C GLY A 128 5.04 -29.52 -16.23
N HIS A 129 5.40 -28.25 -16.20
CA HIS A 129 5.68 -27.49 -14.96
C HIS A 129 4.59 -26.49 -14.55
N ALA A 130 3.41 -26.52 -15.19
CA ALA A 130 2.35 -25.54 -14.98
C ALA A 130 1.95 -25.38 -13.49
N ARG A 131 1.88 -26.49 -12.73
CA ARG A 131 1.55 -26.43 -11.29
C ARG A 131 2.65 -25.74 -10.47
N ALA A 132 3.92 -26.00 -10.77
CA ALA A 132 5.04 -25.37 -10.06
C ALA A 132 5.13 -23.88 -10.41
N ALA A 133 4.96 -23.52 -11.67
CA ALA A 133 4.86 -22.14 -12.12
C ALA A 133 3.70 -21.39 -11.44
N GLY A 134 2.53 -21.99 -11.35
CA GLY A 134 1.37 -21.43 -10.64
C GLY A 134 1.65 -21.17 -9.15
N LYS A 135 2.33 -22.07 -8.46
CA LYS A 135 2.75 -21.85 -7.05
C LYS A 135 3.71 -20.68 -6.92
N LEU A 136 4.69 -20.56 -7.81
CA LEU A 136 5.65 -19.45 -7.82
C LEU A 136 4.91 -18.11 -8.07
N VAL A 137 4.07 -18.04 -9.09
CA VAL A 137 3.28 -16.85 -9.41
C VAL A 137 2.39 -16.45 -8.23
N GLY A 138 1.74 -17.42 -7.58
CA GLY A 138 0.95 -17.18 -6.37
C GLY A 138 1.78 -16.61 -5.22
N ALA A 139 2.97 -17.16 -4.96
CA ALA A 139 3.86 -16.68 -3.92
C ALA A 139 4.36 -15.25 -4.20
N VAL A 140 4.78 -14.97 -5.43
CA VAL A 140 5.21 -13.61 -5.85
C VAL A 140 4.08 -12.61 -5.68
N SER A 141 2.87 -12.97 -6.11
CA SER A 141 1.69 -12.12 -5.98
C SER A 141 1.33 -11.86 -4.51
N PHE A 142 1.37 -12.90 -3.67
CA PHE A 142 1.12 -12.77 -2.24
C PHE A 142 2.12 -11.81 -1.57
N ILE A 143 3.40 -11.93 -1.88
CA ILE A 143 4.45 -11.04 -1.36
C ILE A 143 4.19 -9.61 -1.85
N ALA A 144 3.95 -9.42 -3.15
CA ALA A 144 3.77 -8.10 -3.74
C ALA A 144 2.56 -7.34 -3.20
N TYR A 145 1.43 -8.02 -2.99
CA TYR A 145 0.18 -7.39 -2.56
C TYR A 145 -0.06 -7.45 -1.06
N GLY A 146 0.56 -8.38 -0.33
CA GLY A 146 0.30 -8.62 1.09
C GLY A 146 1.34 -8.01 2.03
N PHE A 147 2.61 -8.18 1.75
CA PHE A 147 3.67 -7.87 2.74
C PHE A 147 3.85 -6.39 3.04
N GLY A 148 3.58 -5.50 2.10
CA GLY A 148 3.67 -4.05 2.34
C GLY A 148 2.76 -3.59 3.48
N LYS A 149 1.56 -4.16 3.57
CA LYS A 149 0.60 -3.84 4.65
C LYS A 149 1.07 -4.28 6.04
N ILE A 150 1.83 -5.38 6.13
CA ILE A 150 2.39 -5.84 7.41
C ILE A 150 3.44 -4.84 7.92
N ALA A 151 4.35 -4.39 7.06
CA ALA A 151 5.36 -3.40 7.42
C ALA A 151 4.72 -2.08 7.85
N ASP A 152 3.72 -1.59 7.11
CA ASP A 152 2.97 -0.37 7.45
C ASP A 152 2.23 -0.50 8.79
N SER A 153 1.67 -1.68 9.08
CA SER A 153 1.03 -1.94 10.39
C SER A 153 2.02 -1.88 11.54
N ILE A 154 3.22 -2.43 11.37
CA ILE A 154 4.25 -2.46 12.41
C ILE A 154 4.80 -1.04 12.69
N TRP A 155 5.13 -0.30 11.65
CA TRP A 155 5.86 0.96 11.78
C TRP A 155 4.97 2.20 11.82
N MET A 156 3.84 2.20 11.12
CA MET A 156 2.96 3.34 10.99
C MET A 156 1.68 3.23 11.84
N GLY A 157 1.52 2.12 12.58
CA GLY A 157 0.31 1.90 13.36
C GLY A 157 -0.97 1.75 12.54
N HIS A 158 -0.84 1.44 11.24
CA HIS A 158 -2.02 1.16 10.42
C HIS A 158 -2.78 -0.04 10.98
N PRO A 159 -4.10 0.06 11.16
CA PRO A 159 -4.88 -1.05 11.70
C PRO A 159 -4.78 -2.26 10.77
N CYS A 160 -4.15 -3.32 11.25
CA CYS A 160 -4.23 -4.63 10.61
C CYS A 160 -5.46 -5.31 11.19
N SER A 161 -6.59 -5.14 10.55
CA SER A 161 -7.96 -5.30 11.09
C SER A 161 -8.31 -6.64 11.76
N ARG A 162 -7.37 -7.57 11.93
CA ARG A 162 -7.62 -8.85 12.62
C ARG A 162 -6.46 -9.44 13.43
N LEU A 163 -5.30 -8.79 13.53
CA LEU A 163 -4.17 -9.34 14.29
C LEU A 163 -4.06 -8.81 15.74
N THR A 164 -4.94 -7.87 16.12
CA THR A 164 -4.89 -7.18 17.42
C THR A 164 -6.22 -7.26 18.20
N ARG A 165 -6.98 -8.35 18.02
CA ARG A 165 -8.08 -8.68 18.94
C ARG A 165 -7.88 -10.05 19.54
#